data_b011a167810a4675c37897cfa3c84a82
#
_entry.id   b011a167810a4675c37897cfa3c84a82
#
_cell.length_a   1.000
_cell.length_b   1.000
_cell.length_c   1.000
_cell.angle_alpha   90.00
_cell.angle_beta   90.00
_cell.angle_gamma   90.00
#
_symmetry.space_group_name_H-M   'P 1'
#
loop_
_entity.id
_entity.type
_entity.pdbx_description
1 polymer ?
#
loop_
_entity_poly.entity_id
_entity_poly.type
_entity_poly.pdbx_seq_one_letter_code
_entity_poly.pdbx_strand_id
1 'polypeptide(L)'
;LKDLMFFFFFYSIELIVLKDTKFICSNEDFQSWSAGKKSLIQEFFYRWIRKKYSILMDGDKPIGGKWNLDKDNRKGASAIKEEIPDRNNIKTDEVIVDVMVEVNEIFNDSFGDIDNFNWATTHDEAWEQMNWFYKVYFKNFGSYQDAMKSDEPFMFHSLLSAYLNAGLLDPMECVIEAEKLYSTENIPLNSVEGFIRQIIGWREFIRGIYWSNMPHYKELNYFGNSRKLPEFFWSGNTDMHCIQQSVDSTRKYAYAHHIQRLMVTGNFAMLAGISPSQICDWYLAVYIDAYEWVELPNTLGMATFSDGGIVGSKPYAAS
;
A
#
# COMPACT_ATOMS: atom_id res chain seq x y z
N LEU A 1 9.33 -20.43 -13.14
CA LEU A 1 8.81 -20.46 -14.51
C LEU A 1 9.73 -21.24 -15.46
N LYS A 2 11.07 -20.98 -15.47
CA LYS A 2 12.03 -21.70 -16.35
C LYS A 2 11.97 -23.22 -16.14
N ASP A 3 11.94 -23.67 -14.90
CA ASP A 3 11.87 -25.11 -14.57
C ASP A 3 10.52 -25.70 -15.00
N LEU A 4 9.42 -24.96 -14.84
CA LEU A 4 8.11 -25.35 -15.31
C LEU A 4 8.07 -25.46 -16.85
N MET A 5 8.62 -24.46 -17.54
CA MET A 5 8.72 -24.47 -19.01
C MET A 5 9.54 -25.66 -19.50
N PHE A 6 10.65 -26.00 -18.81
CA PHE A 6 11.45 -27.16 -19.14
C PHE A 6 10.67 -28.46 -18.92
N PHE A 7 9.95 -28.59 -17.82
CA PHE A 7 9.10 -29.76 -17.54
C PHE A 7 8.04 -29.96 -18.62
N PHE A 8 7.27 -28.92 -18.96
CA PHE A 8 6.22 -29.02 -19.97
C PHE A 8 6.79 -29.31 -21.37
N PHE A 9 7.93 -28.70 -21.71
CA PHE A 9 8.65 -29.02 -22.94
C PHE A 9 9.05 -30.48 -23.02
N PHE A 10 9.62 -31.04 -21.92
CA PHE A 10 10.06 -32.44 -21.86
C PHE A 10 8.90 -33.41 -22.09
N TYR A 11 7.73 -33.13 -21.59
CA TYR A 11 6.53 -33.94 -21.77
C TYR A 11 5.70 -33.60 -23.00
N SER A 12 6.19 -32.74 -23.87
CA SER A 12 5.45 -32.26 -25.08
C SER A 12 4.05 -31.71 -24.78
N ILE A 13 3.91 -31.03 -23.65
CA ILE A 13 2.67 -30.37 -23.24
C ILE A 13 2.80 -28.88 -23.56
N GLU A 14 1.79 -28.34 -24.24
CA GLU A 14 1.72 -26.91 -24.54
C GLU A 14 1.48 -26.10 -23.25
N LEU A 15 2.38 -25.16 -22.94
CA LEU A 15 2.26 -24.23 -21.81
C LEU A 15 1.84 -22.85 -22.32
N ILE A 16 0.63 -22.43 -22.00
CA ILE A 16 0.15 -21.06 -22.27
C ILE A 16 0.34 -20.24 -21.00
N VAL A 17 1.22 -19.24 -21.05
CA VAL A 17 1.44 -18.30 -19.96
C VAL A 17 0.59 -17.06 -20.19
N LEU A 18 -0.43 -16.88 -19.36
CA LEU A 18 -1.29 -15.70 -19.42
C LEU A 18 -0.56 -14.47 -18.84
N LYS A 19 -0.92 -13.30 -19.35
CA LYS A 19 -0.43 -12.03 -18.82
C LYS A 19 -1.01 -11.79 -17.42
N ASP A 20 -0.17 -11.36 -16.48
CA ASP A 20 -0.61 -10.91 -15.17
C ASP A 20 -1.35 -9.57 -15.29
N THR A 21 -2.65 -9.57 -14.98
CA THR A 21 -3.52 -8.38 -15.04
C THR A 21 -3.64 -7.65 -13.71
N LYS A 22 -3.11 -8.20 -12.62
CA LYS A 22 -3.09 -7.52 -11.31
C LYS A 22 -2.18 -6.30 -11.28
N PHE A 23 -1.36 -6.12 -12.32
CA PHE A 23 -0.44 -4.99 -12.44
C PHE A 23 -0.54 -4.35 -13.83
N ILE A 24 -0.41 -3.03 -13.84
CA ILE A 24 -0.50 -2.21 -15.05
C ILE A 24 0.83 -2.22 -15.81
N CYS A 25 1.94 -2.10 -15.08
CA CYS A 25 3.29 -2.10 -15.64
C CYS A 25 3.86 -3.52 -15.69
N SER A 26 4.16 -4.04 -16.87
CA SER A 26 4.84 -5.34 -16.98
C SER A 26 6.30 -5.27 -16.48
N ASN A 27 6.88 -6.43 -16.18
CA ASN A 27 8.29 -6.49 -15.79
C ASN A 27 9.21 -5.99 -16.91
N GLU A 28 8.87 -6.30 -18.15
CA GLU A 28 9.62 -5.86 -19.36
C GLU A 28 9.55 -4.35 -19.51
N ASP A 29 8.39 -3.75 -19.27
CA ASP A 29 8.19 -2.32 -19.29
C ASP A 29 9.02 -1.60 -18.23
N PHE A 30 9.02 -2.14 -17.00
CA PHE A 30 9.82 -1.57 -15.91
C PHE A 30 11.31 -1.70 -16.20
N GLN A 31 11.76 -2.84 -16.69
CA GLN A 31 13.17 -3.07 -17.09
C GLN A 31 13.58 -2.10 -18.19
N SER A 32 12.75 -1.91 -19.22
CA SER A 32 13.00 -0.97 -20.30
C SER A 32 13.08 0.47 -19.79
N TRP A 33 12.18 0.86 -18.89
CA TRP A 33 12.20 2.18 -18.27
C TRP A 33 13.43 2.41 -17.40
N SER A 34 13.86 1.40 -16.64
CA SER A 34 14.98 1.50 -15.69
C SER A 34 16.36 1.38 -16.34
N ALA A 35 16.43 0.82 -17.55
CA ALA A 35 17.68 0.53 -18.24
C ALA A 35 18.59 1.77 -18.35
N GLY A 36 19.85 1.60 -17.95
CA GLY A 36 20.88 2.64 -18.02
C GLY A 36 20.74 3.78 -17.00
N LYS A 37 19.74 3.77 -16.12
CA LYS A 37 19.59 4.78 -15.08
C LYS A 37 20.48 4.47 -13.88
N LYS A 38 21.18 5.48 -13.36
CA LYS A 38 22.01 5.36 -12.14
C LYS A 38 21.18 5.30 -10.85
N SER A 39 20.02 5.91 -10.86
CA SER A 39 19.05 5.92 -9.75
C SER A 39 17.64 5.88 -10.30
N LEU A 40 16.78 5.16 -9.60
CA LEU A 40 15.37 5.03 -9.94
C LEU A 40 14.58 6.02 -9.07
N ILE A 41 13.98 7.02 -9.70
CA ILE A 41 13.21 8.05 -9.00
C ILE A 41 11.74 7.86 -9.34
N GLN A 42 10.93 7.63 -8.31
CA GLN A 42 9.51 7.34 -8.41
C GLN A 42 8.74 8.41 -9.20
N GLU A 43 9.04 9.67 -9.01
CA GLU A 43 8.41 10.78 -9.73
C GLU A 43 8.62 10.66 -11.26
N PHE A 44 9.81 10.24 -11.72
CA PHE A 44 10.06 10.05 -13.14
C PHE A 44 9.37 8.81 -13.70
N PHE A 45 9.26 7.77 -12.90
CA PHE A 45 8.46 6.60 -13.25
C PHE A 45 6.98 6.97 -13.39
N TYR A 46 6.44 7.70 -12.43
CA TYR A 46 5.05 8.16 -12.44
C TYR A 46 4.72 9.01 -13.68
N ARG A 47 5.60 9.95 -14.05
CA ARG A 47 5.43 10.74 -15.28
C ARG A 47 5.46 9.87 -16.53
N TRP A 48 6.35 8.88 -16.56
CA TRP A 48 6.47 7.96 -17.69
C TRP A 48 5.22 7.11 -17.85
N ILE A 49 4.71 6.50 -16.76
CA ILE A 49 3.54 5.63 -16.82
C ILE A 49 2.25 6.40 -17.15
N ARG A 50 2.10 7.64 -16.64
CA ARG A 50 1.00 8.53 -17.02
C ARG A 50 0.99 8.81 -18.53
N LYS A 51 2.13 9.12 -19.11
CA LYS A 51 2.26 9.33 -20.56
C LYS A 51 1.97 8.07 -21.35
N LYS A 52 2.48 6.93 -20.89
CA LYS A 52 2.28 5.64 -21.57
C LYS A 52 0.80 5.25 -21.69
N TYR A 53 0.03 5.50 -20.67
CA TYR A 53 -1.40 5.13 -20.61
C TYR A 53 -2.36 6.32 -20.77
N SER A 54 -1.83 7.52 -21.02
CA SER A 54 -2.60 8.77 -21.19
C SER A 54 -3.48 9.13 -19.98
N ILE A 55 -3.04 8.78 -18.75
CA ILE A 55 -3.80 8.99 -17.51
C ILE A 55 -3.57 10.41 -16.98
N LEU A 56 -4.66 11.16 -16.73
CA LEU A 56 -4.65 12.58 -16.34
C LEU A 56 -3.80 13.45 -17.26
N MET A 57 -3.86 13.20 -18.56
CA MET A 57 -3.10 13.91 -19.58
C MET A 57 -4.02 14.73 -20.49
N ASP A 58 -3.52 15.93 -20.88
CA ASP A 58 -4.06 16.74 -21.96
C ASP A 58 -2.94 16.87 -23.01
N GLY A 59 -3.02 16.01 -24.03
CA GLY A 59 -1.90 15.78 -24.95
C GLY A 59 -0.63 15.36 -24.19
N ASP A 60 0.45 16.09 -24.37
CA ASP A 60 1.74 15.82 -23.71
C ASP A 60 1.89 16.42 -22.30
N LYS A 61 0.88 17.15 -21.84
CA LYS A 61 0.91 17.86 -20.56
C LYS A 61 0.01 17.19 -19.52
N PRO A 62 0.38 17.26 -18.24
CA PRO A 62 -0.52 16.78 -17.18
C PRO A 62 -1.71 17.73 -17.03
N ILE A 63 -2.91 17.17 -16.79
CA ILE A 63 -4.10 17.96 -16.42
C ILE A 63 -3.77 18.81 -15.19
N GLY A 64 -4.19 20.08 -15.19
CA GLY A 64 -3.87 21.05 -14.15
C GLY A 64 -2.43 21.59 -14.20
N GLY A 65 -1.63 21.25 -15.20
CA GLY A 65 -0.28 21.78 -15.47
C GLY A 65 0.81 21.31 -14.50
N LYS A 66 0.48 20.47 -13.51
CA LYS A 66 1.44 19.93 -12.55
C LYS A 66 1.46 18.41 -12.60
N TRP A 67 2.65 17.80 -12.46
CA TRP A 67 2.82 16.34 -12.47
C TRP A 67 2.35 15.67 -11.18
N ASN A 68 2.47 16.35 -10.05
CA ASN A 68 1.90 15.92 -8.77
C ASN A 68 1.39 17.11 -7.97
N LEU A 69 0.47 16.83 -7.05
CA LEU A 69 -0.18 17.81 -6.18
C LEU A 69 0.08 17.51 -4.70
N ASP A 70 1.16 16.78 -4.39
CA ASP A 70 1.53 16.36 -3.05
C ASP A 70 1.55 17.50 -2.02
N LYS A 71 1.97 18.70 -2.43
CA LYS A 71 1.99 19.88 -1.56
C LYS A 71 0.59 20.31 -1.10
N ASP A 72 -0.43 20.02 -1.92
CA ASP A 72 -1.82 20.39 -1.64
C ASP A 72 -2.49 19.33 -0.73
N ASN A 73 -1.81 18.19 -0.48
CA ASN A 73 -2.30 17.00 0.22
C ASN A 73 -1.79 16.87 1.66
N ARG A 74 -1.34 17.95 2.28
CA ARG A 74 -0.69 17.95 3.60
C ARG A 74 -1.43 18.73 4.68
N LYS A 75 -2.77 18.79 4.60
CA LYS A 75 -3.57 19.40 5.66
C LYS A 75 -3.57 18.53 6.90
N GLY A 76 -3.34 19.15 8.07
CA GLY A 76 -3.42 18.44 9.35
C GLY A 76 -4.87 18.14 9.75
N ALA A 77 -5.05 17.17 10.64
CA ALA A 77 -6.37 16.77 11.15
C ALA A 77 -7.17 17.93 11.81
N SER A 78 -6.48 18.90 12.39
CA SER A 78 -7.12 20.10 12.97
C SER A 78 -7.86 20.99 11.95
N ALA A 79 -7.58 20.81 10.67
CA ALA A 79 -8.28 21.53 9.60
C ALA A 79 -9.61 20.85 9.19
N ILE A 80 -9.90 19.65 9.68
CA ILE A 80 -11.14 18.92 9.44
C ILE A 80 -12.23 19.59 10.26
N LYS A 81 -13.25 20.14 9.59
CA LYS A 81 -14.39 20.81 10.23
C LYS A 81 -15.65 19.95 10.23
N GLU A 82 -15.67 18.95 9.36
CA GLU A 82 -16.80 18.04 9.17
C GLU A 82 -16.59 16.79 10.01
N GLU A 83 -17.68 16.13 10.35
CA GLU A 83 -17.66 14.80 10.93
C GLU A 83 -17.06 13.83 9.90
N ILE A 84 -16.15 12.96 10.34
CA ILE A 84 -15.60 11.91 9.49
C ILE A 84 -16.64 10.79 9.42
N PRO A 85 -17.19 10.49 8.25
CA PRO A 85 -18.16 9.41 8.15
C PRO A 85 -17.58 8.06 8.56
N ASP A 86 -18.38 7.23 9.18
CA ASP A 86 -17.98 5.86 9.50
C ASP A 86 -17.63 5.08 8.24
N ARG A 87 -16.73 4.11 8.40
CA ARG A 87 -16.39 3.14 7.36
C ARG A 87 -17.66 2.37 6.93
N ASN A 88 -17.77 2.09 5.63
CA ASN A 88 -18.84 1.22 5.14
C ASN A 88 -18.82 -0.15 5.83
N ASN A 89 -19.98 -0.60 6.26
CA ASN A 89 -20.13 -1.90 6.89
C ASN A 89 -20.42 -2.97 5.83
N ILE A 90 -19.59 -4.00 5.78
CA ILE A 90 -19.74 -5.14 4.88
C ILE A 90 -20.65 -6.15 5.56
N LYS A 91 -21.66 -6.58 4.83
CA LYS A 91 -22.58 -7.60 5.34
C LYS A 91 -21.87 -8.97 5.35
N THR A 92 -21.63 -9.49 6.55
CA THR A 92 -21.03 -10.80 6.74
C THR A 92 -22.03 -11.90 6.35
N ASP A 93 -21.63 -12.82 5.47
CA ASP A 93 -22.41 -14.01 5.12
C ASP A 93 -22.13 -15.21 6.07
N GLU A 94 -22.87 -16.30 5.90
CA GLU A 94 -22.75 -17.49 6.75
C GLU A 94 -21.35 -18.13 6.63
N VAL A 95 -20.74 -18.14 5.44
CA VAL A 95 -19.42 -18.73 5.22
C VAL A 95 -18.35 -17.94 5.98
N ILE A 96 -18.42 -16.62 5.96
CA ILE A 96 -17.48 -15.76 6.70
C ILE A 96 -17.65 -15.97 8.20
N VAL A 97 -18.89 -16.08 8.70
CA VAL A 97 -19.16 -16.37 10.12
C VAL A 97 -18.54 -17.70 10.54
N ASP A 98 -18.73 -18.75 9.74
CA ASP A 98 -18.16 -20.07 10.02
C ASP A 98 -16.62 -20.03 10.05
N VAL A 99 -16.00 -19.34 9.09
CA VAL A 99 -14.54 -19.15 9.06
C VAL A 99 -14.04 -18.33 10.26
N MET A 100 -14.76 -17.27 10.66
CA MET A 100 -14.41 -16.50 11.86
C MET A 100 -14.43 -17.36 13.13
N VAL A 101 -15.42 -18.24 13.28
CA VAL A 101 -15.50 -19.18 14.40
C VAL A 101 -14.30 -20.14 14.38
N GLU A 102 -14.01 -20.76 13.22
CA GLU A 102 -12.88 -21.67 13.07
C GLU A 102 -11.54 -20.99 13.36
N VAL A 103 -11.33 -19.78 12.83
CA VAL A 103 -10.11 -19.00 13.08
C VAL A 103 -9.95 -18.69 14.57
N ASN A 104 -11.04 -18.31 15.24
CA ASN A 104 -10.99 -18.01 16.68
C ASN A 104 -10.71 -19.27 17.53
N GLU A 105 -11.20 -20.44 17.12
CA GLU A 105 -10.90 -21.71 17.80
C GLU A 105 -9.45 -22.15 17.63
N ILE A 106 -8.90 -22.03 16.40
CA ILE A 106 -7.57 -22.55 16.05
C ILE A 106 -6.45 -21.56 16.43
N PHE A 107 -6.71 -20.26 16.31
CA PHE A 107 -5.70 -19.19 16.42
C PHE A 107 -5.99 -18.20 17.55
N ASN A 108 -6.62 -18.64 18.63
CA ASN A 108 -7.02 -17.79 19.76
C ASN A 108 -5.86 -17.05 20.46
N ASP A 109 -4.63 -17.58 20.34
CA ASP A 109 -3.41 -16.97 20.90
C ASP A 109 -2.64 -16.09 19.88
N SER A 110 -3.18 -15.91 18.66
CA SER A 110 -2.52 -15.13 17.61
C SER A 110 -2.72 -13.63 17.79
N PHE A 111 -1.81 -12.85 17.22
CA PHE A 111 -1.97 -11.40 17.15
C PHE A 111 -3.15 -11.04 16.23
N GLY A 112 -4.04 -10.20 16.72
CA GLY A 112 -5.20 -9.75 15.97
C GLY A 112 -6.52 -9.93 16.71
N ASP A 113 -7.56 -9.29 16.20
CA ASP A 113 -8.92 -9.31 16.73
C ASP A 113 -9.88 -9.58 15.58
N ILE A 114 -10.45 -10.79 15.56
CA ILE A 114 -11.36 -11.24 14.50
C ILE A 114 -12.74 -10.56 14.59
N ASP A 115 -13.16 -10.09 15.77
CA ASP A 115 -14.49 -9.50 15.98
C ASP A 115 -14.70 -8.21 15.18
N ASN A 116 -13.61 -7.55 14.81
CA ASN A 116 -13.62 -6.34 14.00
C ASN A 116 -13.43 -6.59 12.49
N PHE A 117 -13.54 -7.85 12.04
CA PHE A 117 -13.42 -8.16 10.62
C PHE A 117 -14.53 -7.46 9.82
N ASN A 118 -14.12 -6.57 8.93
CA ASN A 118 -15.00 -5.82 8.05
C ASN A 118 -14.30 -5.56 6.70
N TRP A 119 -13.88 -6.64 6.05
CA TRP A 119 -13.18 -6.62 4.77
C TRP A 119 -13.95 -7.42 3.72
N ALA A 120 -13.99 -6.90 2.49
CA ALA A 120 -14.63 -7.58 1.38
C ALA A 120 -13.88 -8.88 1.03
N THR A 121 -14.64 -9.92 0.75
CA THR A 121 -14.13 -11.25 0.38
C THR A 121 -14.50 -11.65 -1.04
N THR A 122 -15.39 -10.90 -1.67
CA THR A 122 -15.83 -11.12 -3.05
C THR A 122 -15.53 -9.90 -3.94
N HIS A 123 -15.54 -10.10 -5.26
CA HIS A 123 -15.39 -9.02 -6.23
C HIS A 123 -16.49 -7.96 -6.07
N ASP A 124 -17.76 -8.39 -5.92
CA ASP A 124 -18.90 -7.49 -5.82
C ASP A 124 -18.79 -6.61 -4.57
N GLU A 125 -18.47 -7.19 -3.42
CA GLU A 125 -18.24 -6.42 -2.18
C GLU A 125 -17.07 -5.45 -2.31
N ALA A 126 -15.96 -5.87 -2.94
CA ALA A 126 -14.82 -4.99 -3.16
C ALA A 126 -15.19 -3.79 -4.06
N TRP A 127 -16.02 -4.02 -5.09
CA TRP A 127 -16.59 -2.97 -5.94
C TRP A 127 -17.52 -2.03 -5.16
N GLU A 128 -18.36 -2.57 -4.28
CA GLU A 128 -19.19 -1.76 -3.40
C GLU A 128 -18.36 -0.87 -2.48
N GLN A 129 -17.25 -1.39 -1.90
CA GLN A 129 -16.32 -0.60 -1.09
C GLN A 129 -15.63 0.50 -1.91
N MET A 130 -15.22 0.22 -3.13
CA MET A 130 -14.64 1.21 -4.02
C MET A 130 -15.65 2.33 -4.35
N ASN A 131 -16.87 1.96 -4.71
CA ASN A 131 -17.93 2.92 -5.02
C ASN A 131 -18.30 3.77 -3.78
N TRP A 132 -18.33 3.15 -2.60
CA TRP A 132 -18.54 3.87 -1.35
C TRP A 132 -17.43 4.88 -1.07
N PHE A 133 -16.15 4.47 -1.23
CA PHE A 133 -15.01 5.37 -1.09
C PHE A 133 -15.13 6.57 -2.05
N TYR A 134 -15.43 6.35 -3.30
CA TYR A 134 -15.56 7.42 -4.28
C TYR A 134 -16.68 8.40 -3.93
N LYS A 135 -17.78 7.90 -3.42
CA LYS A 135 -18.94 8.71 -3.06
C LYS A 135 -18.74 9.50 -1.75
N VAL A 136 -18.07 8.89 -0.76
CA VAL A 136 -18.06 9.42 0.62
C VAL A 136 -16.73 10.09 0.96
N TYR A 137 -15.58 9.43 0.68
CA TYR A 137 -14.28 9.88 1.13
C TYR A 137 -13.48 10.63 0.07
N PHE A 138 -13.69 10.35 -1.21
CA PHE A 138 -12.79 10.75 -2.29
C PHE A 138 -12.56 12.24 -2.38
N LYS A 139 -13.59 13.04 -2.14
CA LYS A 139 -13.49 14.51 -2.15
C LYS A 139 -12.44 15.03 -1.16
N ASN A 140 -12.33 14.39 0.01
CA ASN A 140 -11.43 14.79 1.09
C ASN A 140 -10.11 13.99 1.11
N PHE A 141 -10.04 12.87 0.39
CA PHE A 141 -8.89 11.98 0.37
C PHE A 141 -7.57 12.71 0.15
N GLY A 142 -7.44 13.50 -0.92
CA GLY A 142 -6.20 14.18 -1.24
C GLY A 142 -5.76 15.13 -0.14
N SER A 143 -6.64 16.03 0.29
CA SER A 143 -6.31 17.05 1.29
C SER A 143 -5.79 16.47 2.60
N TYR A 144 -6.28 15.31 3.02
CA TYR A 144 -6.01 14.72 4.34
C TYR A 144 -5.29 13.37 4.28
N GLN A 145 -4.69 13.00 3.15
CA GLN A 145 -4.05 11.69 2.99
C GLN A 145 -2.93 11.42 3.99
N ASP A 146 -2.25 12.45 4.49
CA ASP A 146 -1.16 12.35 5.47
C ASP A 146 -1.61 12.72 6.90
N ALA A 147 -2.88 13.04 7.11
CA ALA A 147 -3.39 13.42 8.42
C ALA A 147 -3.59 12.20 9.31
N MET A 148 -3.30 12.36 10.60
CA MET A 148 -3.61 11.38 11.66
C MET A 148 -4.46 12.06 12.73
N LYS A 149 -5.42 11.33 13.29
CA LYS A 149 -6.26 11.79 14.38
C LYS A 149 -6.48 10.61 15.34
N SER A 150 -6.38 10.88 16.65
CA SER A 150 -6.67 9.86 17.67
C SER A 150 -8.08 9.33 17.49
N ASP A 151 -8.24 8.03 17.67
CA ASP A 151 -9.50 7.30 17.56
C ASP A 151 -10.17 7.29 16.18
N GLU A 152 -9.46 7.78 15.13
CA GLU A 152 -9.91 7.81 13.75
C GLU A 152 -8.95 6.99 12.85
N PRO A 153 -8.99 5.66 12.90
CA PRO A 153 -8.01 4.82 12.23
C PRO A 153 -8.07 4.89 10.71
N PHE A 154 -9.22 5.21 10.14
CA PHE A 154 -9.44 5.13 8.69
C PHE A 154 -9.44 6.50 8.00
N MET A 155 -9.78 7.57 8.71
CA MET A 155 -9.89 8.92 8.16
C MET A 155 -10.69 8.93 6.84
N PHE A 156 -10.13 9.51 5.78
CA PHE A 156 -10.69 9.48 4.42
C PHE A 156 -9.96 8.53 3.49
N HIS A 157 -9.32 7.46 4.03
CA HIS A 157 -8.52 6.53 3.25
C HIS A 157 -9.39 5.56 2.46
N SER A 158 -8.86 5.13 1.29
CA SER A 158 -9.61 4.25 0.39
C SER A 158 -9.81 2.83 0.93
N LEU A 159 -8.84 2.33 1.70
CA LEU A 159 -8.79 0.94 2.20
C LEU A 159 -8.83 -0.14 1.10
N LEU A 160 -8.49 0.22 -0.15
CA LEU A 160 -8.58 -0.67 -1.32
C LEU A 160 -7.34 -1.52 -1.54
N SER A 161 -6.25 -1.27 -0.80
CA SER A 161 -4.97 -1.98 -0.98
C SER A 161 -5.10 -3.50 -0.81
N ALA A 162 -5.87 -3.97 0.17
CA ALA A 162 -6.14 -5.39 0.38
C ALA A 162 -6.81 -6.02 -0.85
N TYR A 163 -7.81 -5.37 -1.41
CA TYR A 163 -8.57 -5.87 -2.57
C TYR A 163 -7.75 -5.85 -3.86
N LEU A 164 -6.96 -4.81 -4.07
CA LEU A 164 -6.02 -4.73 -5.19
C LEU A 164 -4.94 -5.82 -5.11
N ASN A 165 -4.42 -6.08 -3.92
CA ASN A 165 -3.37 -7.07 -3.73
C ASN A 165 -3.90 -8.51 -3.77
N ALA A 166 -5.11 -8.75 -3.29
CA ALA A 166 -5.80 -10.03 -3.44
C ALA A 166 -6.31 -10.29 -4.88
N GLY A 167 -6.39 -9.23 -5.72
CA GLY A 167 -6.91 -9.33 -7.09
C GLY A 167 -8.45 -9.28 -7.17
N LEU A 168 -9.11 -8.78 -6.12
CA LEU A 168 -10.56 -8.54 -6.12
C LEU A 168 -10.94 -7.25 -6.87
N LEU A 169 -9.99 -6.34 -7.06
CA LEU A 169 -10.15 -5.13 -7.88
C LEU A 169 -9.07 -5.08 -8.96
N ASP A 170 -9.46 -4.66 -10.15
CA ASP A 170 -8.52 -4.33 -11.22
C ASP A 170 -7.95 -2.91 -11.00
N PRO A 171 -6.61 -2.72 -10.95
CA PRO A 171 -6.03 -1.42 -10.69
C PRO A 171 -6.29 -0.39 -11.82
N MET A 172 -6.41 -0.83 -13.07
CA MET A 172 -6.69 0.08 -14.19
C MET A 172 -8.14 0.56 -14.15
N GLU A 173 -9.08 -0.31 -13.81
CA GLU A 173 -10.49 0.07 -13.65
C GLU A 173 -10.66 1.09 -12.52
N CYS A 174 -9.97 0.90 -11.38
CA CYS A 174 -9.95 1.89 -10.31
C CYS A 174 -9.43 3.26 -10.79
N VAL A 175 -8.38 3.28 -11.59
CA VAL A 175 -7.80 4.51 -12.13
C VAL A 175 -8.73 5.20 -13.11
N ILE A 176 -9.33 4.45 -14.04
CA ILE A 176 -10.24 4.98 -15.06
C ILE A 176 -11.48 5.60 -14.38
N GLU A 177 -12.06 4.92 -13.39
CA GLU A 177 -13.23 5.45 -12.70
C GLU A 177 -12.89 6.70 -11.89
N ALA A 178 -11.73 6.75 -11.23
CA ALA A 178 -11.27 7.95 -10.54
C ALA A 178 -11.09 9.16 -11.50
N GLU A 179 -10.52 8.92 -12.68
CA GLU A 179 -10.35 9.96 -13.72
C GLU A 179 -11.70 10.45 -14.27
N LYS A 180 -12.65 9.55 -14.47
CA LYS A 180 -14.01 9.88 -14.88
C LYS A 180 -14.70 10.79 -13.86
N LEU A 181 -14.60 10.47 -12.57
CA LEU A 181 -15.21 11.26 -11.49
C LEU A 181 -14.64 12.69 -11.40
N TYR A 182 -13.40 12.91 -11.80
CA TYR A 182 -12.85 14.27 -11.94
C TYR A 182 -13.67 15.12 -12.91
N SER A 183 -14.07 14.55 -14.04
CA SER A 183 -14.79 15.26 -15.10
C SER A 183 -16.31 15.35 -14.86
N THR A 184 -16.90 14.35 -14.21
CA THR A 184 -18.36 14.24 -14.07
C THR A 184 -18.90 14.77 -12.75
N GLU A 185 -18.15 14.63 -11.65
CA GLU A 185 -18.62 14.96 -10.31
C GLU A 185 -17.79 16.07 -9.63
N ASN A 186 -16.89 16.70 -10.39
CA ASN A 186 -16.08 17.83 -9.92
C ASN A 186 -15.28 17.49 -8.64
N ILE A 187 -14.77 16.24 -8.55
CA ILE A 187 -13.86 15.83 -7.47
C ILE A 187 -12.57 16.66 -7.57
N PRO A 188 -12.03 17.18 -6.46
CA PRO A 188 -10.79 17.96 -6.50
C PRO A 188 -9.63 17.22 -7.14
N LEU A 189 -8.92 17.87 -8.06
CA LEU A 189 -7.82 17.25 -8.81
C LEU A 189 -6.71 16.69 -7.90
N ASN A 190 -6.45 17.33 -6.75
CA ASN A 190 -5.48 16.83 -5.79
C ASN A 190 -5.90 15.49 -5.15
N SER A 191 -7.19 15.21 -5.01
CA SER A 191 -7.70 13.92 -4.55
C SER A 191 -7.56 12.86 -5.65
N VAL A 192 -7.96 13.19 -6.87
CA VAL A 192 -7.87 12.26 -8.02
C VAL A 192 -6.42 11.93 -8.35
N GLU A 193 -5.58 12.94 -8.49
CA GLU A 193 -4.14 12.75 -8.77
C GLU A 193 -3.45 12.01 -7.64
N GLY A 194 -3.74 12.37 -6.38
CA GLY A 194 -3.20 11.71 -5.20
C GLY A 194 -3.52 10.22 -5.17
N PHE A 195 -4.78 9.84 -5.43
CA PHE A 195 -5.22 8.45 -5.48
C PHE A 195 -4.57 7.68 -6.64
N ILE A 196 -4.63 8.22 -7.84
CA ILE A 196 -4.04 7.61 -9.04
C ILE A 196 -2.53 7.42 -8.86
N ARG A 197 -1.82 8.37 -8.23
CA ARG A 197 -0.40 8.28 -7.95
C ARG A 197 -0.05 7.12 -6.99
N GLN A 198 -0.92 6.78 -6.05
CA GLN A 198 -0.69 5.59 -5.20
C GLN A 198 -0.75 4.30 -6.03
N ILE A 199 -1.66 4.20 -6.99
CA ILE A 199 -1.84 2.99 -7.81
C ILE A 199 -0.75 2.90 -8.88
N ILE A 200 -0.76 3.78 -9.88
CA ILE A 200 0.15 3.66 -11.02
C ILE A 200 1.56 4.18 -10.73
N GLY A 201 1.72 5.06 -9.74
CA GLY A 201 3.01 5.59 -9.33
C GLY A 201 3.72 4.68 -8.33
N TRP A 202 3.19 4.60 -7.11
CA TRP A 202 3.87 3.88 -6.04
C TRP A 202 3.74 2.36 -6.15
N ARG A 203 2.53 1.82 -6.27
CA ARG A 203 2.33 0.37 -6.31
C ARG A 203 3.11 -0.30 -7.43
N GLU A 204 3.05 0.25 -8.63
CA GLU A 204 3.78 -0.29 -9.79
C GLU A 204 5.30 -0.10 -9.67
N PHE A 205 5.76 1.03 -9.13
CA PHE A 205 7.17 1.29 -8.89
C PHE A 205 7.77 0.31 -7.86
N ILE A 206 7.10 0.11 -6.74
CA ILE A 206 7.52 -0.80 -5.67
C ILE A 206 7.62 -2.24 -6.18
N ARG A 207 6.62 -2.69 -6.97
CA ARG A 207 6.69 -4.00 -7.63
C ARG A 207 7.91 -4.11 -8.56
N GLY A 208 8.18 -3.07 -9.34
CA GLY A 208 9.34 -3.05 -10.21
C GLY A 208 10.65 -3.11 -9.45
N ILE A 209 10.79 -2.39 -8.35
CA ILE A 209 11.95 -2.45 -7.45
C ILE A 209 12.12 -3.87 -6.89
N TYR A 210 11.05 -4.47 -6.37
CA TYR A 210 11.08 -5.82 -5.84
C TYR A 210 11.64 -6.82 -6.86
N TRP A 211 11.04 -6.95 -8.02
CA TRP A 211 11.45 -7.92 -9.03
C TRP A 211 12.83 -7.65 -9.64
N SER A 212 13.29 -6.40 -9.62
CA SER A 212 14.61 -6.04 -10.15
C SER A 212 15.75 -6.35 -9.18
N ASN A 213 15.48 -6.46 -7.88
CA ASN A 213 16.51 -6.57 -6.85
C ASN A 213 16.48 -7.90 -6.06
N MET A 214 15.40 -8.69 -6.16
CA MET A 214 15.33 -10.00 -5.51
C MET A 214 16.26 -11.04 -6.16
N PRO A 215 16.81 -12.02 -5.40
CA PRO A 215 16.54 -12.30 -3.96
C PRO A 215 17.38 -11.49 -2.96
N HIS A 216 18.41 -10.78 -3.38
CA HIS A 216 19.37 -10.13 -2.49
C HIS A 216 18.79 -8.93 -1.73
N TYR A 217 17.73 -8.33 -2.23
CA TYR A 217 17.12 -7.13 -1.64
C TYR A 217 16.72 -7.31 -0.17
N LYS A 218 16.17 -8.46 0.19
CA LYS A 218 15.74 -8.75 1.57
C LYS A 218 16.86 -8.86 2.59
N GLU A 219 18.11 -8.98 2.14
CA GLU A 219 19.28 -9.09 3.00
C GLU A 219 19.93 -7.74 3.30
N LEU A 220 19.40 -6.66 2.69
CA LEU A 220 19.97 -5.32 2.82
C LEU A 220 19.76 -4.75 4.22
N ASN A 221 20.84 -4.19 4.77
CA ASN A 221 20.86 -3.58 6.09
C ASN A 221 21.93 -2.48 6.15
N TYR A 222 21.62 -1.35 5.52
CA TYR A 222 22.58 -0.24 5.33
C TYR A 222 23.19 0.28 6.64
N PHE A 223 22.41 0.37 7.72
CA PHE A 223 22.87 0.86 9.01
C PHE A 223 23.47 -0.23 9.91
N GLY A 224 23.41 -1.51 9.54
CA GLY A 224 23.85 -2.61 10.39
C GLY A 224 22.99 -2.80 11.65
N ASN A 225 21.73 -2.42 11.61
CA ASN A 225 20.80 -2.54 12.72
C ASN A 225 20.55 -4.01 13.07
N SER A 226 20.62 -4.38 14.36
CA SER A 226 20.58 -5.78 14.79
C SER A 226 19.77 -6.05 16.07
N ARG A 227 19.13 -5.03 16.64
CA ARG A 227 18.31 -5.20 17.85
C ARG A 227 17.07 -6.00 17.55
N LYS A 228 16.63 -6.77 18.53
CA LYS A 228 15.35 -7.50 18.46
C LYS A 228 14.16 -6.53 18.39
N LEU A 229 13.09 -6.96 17.73
CA LEU A 229 11.81 -6.26 17.77
C LEU A 229 11.30 -6.24 19.22
N PRO A 230 11.01 -5.08 19.80
CA PRO A 230 10.49 -4.99 21.16
C PRO A 230 9.12 -5.66 21.29
N GLU A 231 8.86 -6.22 22.46
CA GLU A 231 7.65 -6.96 22.77
C GLU A 231 6.38 -6.09 22.65
N PHE A 232 6.48 -4.77 22.87
CA PHE A 232 5.32 -3.88 22.71
C PHE A 232 4.78 -3.76 21.26
N PHE A 233 5.53 -4.22 20.26
CA PHE A 233 4.98 -4.36 18.90
C PHE A 233 3.91 -5.47 18.81
N TRP A 234 3.92 -6.39 19.77
CA TRP A 234 2.92 -7.46 19.88
C TRP A 234 1.85 -7.14 20.92
N SER A 235 2.24 -6.59 22.09
CA SER A 235 1.30 -6.36 23.19
C SER A 235 0.63 -4.98 23.17
N GLY A 236 1.21 -3.98 22.50
CA GLY A 236 0.80 -2.57 22.60
C GLY A 236 1.16 -1.91 23.94
N ASN A 237 1.81 -2.65 24.87
CA ASN A 237 2.10 -2.17 26.24
C ASN A 237 3.32 -1.24 26.23
N THR A 238 3.09 0.05 26.03
CA THR A 238 4.13 1.10 26.02
C THR A 238 3.54 2.46 26.36
N ASP A 239 4.33 3.31 27.03
CA ASP A 239 3.98 4.71 27.29
C ASP A 239 4.17 5.63 26.08
N MET A 240 4.70 5.12 24.97
CA MET A 240 4.84 5.85 23.72
C MET A 240 3.49 5.88 22.97
N HIS A 241 2.68 6.88 23.25
CA HIS A 241 1.30 6.98 22.76
C HIS A 241 1.14 6.74 21.25
N CYS A 242 2.02 7.30 20.40
CA CYS A 242 1.92 7.10 18.94
C CYS A 242 2.16 5.64 18.55
N ILE A 243 3.10 4.95 19.20
CA ILE A 243 3.36 3.51 18.96
C ILE A 243 2.17 2.69 19.43
N GLN A 244 1.68 2.95 20.65
CA GLN A 244 0.50 2.27 21.20
C GLN A 244 -0.69 2.37 20.27
N GLN A 245 -1.07 3.58 19.84
CA GLN A 245 -2.19 3.81 18.90
C GLN A 245 -2.00 3.06 17.57
N SER A 246 -0.77 3.03 17.06
CA SER A 246 -0.48 2.33 15.80
C SER A 246 -0.59 0.81 15.96
N VAL A 247 -0.10 0.25 17.04
CA VAL A 247 -0.18 -1.19 17.34
C VAL A 247 -1.62 -1.60 17.64
N ASP A 248 -2.36 -0.81 18.41
CA ASP A 248 -3.76 -1.08 18.73
C ASP A 248 -4.65 -1.06 17.48
N SER A 249 -4.44 -0.10 16.58
CA SER A 249 -5.12 -0.06 15.28
C SER A 249 -4.79 -1.30 14.44
N THR A 250 -3.51 -1.68 14.40
CA THR A 250 -3.02 -2.86 13.69
C THR A 250 -3.67 -4.14 14.23
N ARG A 251 -3.67 -4.33 15.56
CA ARG A 251 -4.27 -5.49 16.21
C ARG A 251 -5.78 -5.57 15.96
N LYS A 252 -6.47 -4.43 16.06
CA LYS A 252 -7.93 -4.39 15.98
C LYS A 252 -8.46 -4.54 14.56
N TYR A 253 -7.74 -4.02 13.55
CA TYR A 253 -8.24 -3.90 12.19
C TYR A 253 -7.35 -4.55 11.13
N ALA A 254 -6.23 -5.18 11.53
CA ALA A 254 -5.16 -5.59 10.62
C ALA A 254 -4.70 -4.44 9.69
N TYR A 255 -4.83 -3.19 10.18
CA TYR A 255 -4.60 -1.97 9.43
C TYR A 255 -3.99 -0.88 10.31
N ALA A 256 -3.04 -0.19 9.76
CA ALA A 256 -2.58 1.11 10.24
C ALA A 256 -2.39 2.04 9.04
N HIS A 257 -2.62 3.31 9.26
CA HIS A 257 -2.43 4.37 8.30
C HIS A 257 -0.98 4.38 7.76
N HIS A 258 -0.77 4.74 6.49
CA HIS A 258 0.57 4.78 5.90
C HIS A 258 1.56 5.59 6.73
N ILE A 259 1.17 6.76 7.25
CA ILE A 259 2.03 7.58 8.11
C ILE A 259 2.33 6.89 9.45
N GLN A 260 1.40 6.14 10.02
CA GLN A 260 1.66 5.33 11.21
C GLN A 260 2.68 4.22 10.91
N ARG A 261 2.56 3.55 9.76
CA ARG A 261 3.54 2.54 9.33
C ARG A 261 4.91 3.15 9.06
N LEU A 262 4.97 4.24 8.29
CA LEU A 262 6.20 4.86 7.85
C LEU A 262 6.86 5.70 8.94
N MET A 263 6.14 6.72 9.43
CA MET A 263 6.71 7.76 10.29
C MET A 263 6.70 7.41 11.78
N VAL A 264 5.80 6.53 12.20
CA VAL A 264 5.73 6.09 13.60
C VAL A 264 6.50 4.79 13.78
N THR A 265 5.93 3.65 13.40
CA THR A 265 6.55 2.34 13.70
C THR A 265 7.83 2.07 12.90
N GLY A 266 7.86 2.38 11.61
CA GLY A 266 9.05 2.15 10.76
C GLY A 266 10.22 3.06 11.12
N ASN A 267 9.96 4.36 11.26
CA ASN A 267 10.99 5.33 11.64
C ASN A 267 11.54 5.07 13.07
N PHE A 268 10.66 4.70 14.00
CA PHE A 268 11.07 4.24 15.32
C PHE A 268 11.98 3.02 15.22
N ALA A 269 11.60 2.01 14.43
CA ALA A 269 12.40 0.79 14.28
C ALA A 269 13.82 1.12 13.76
N MET A 270 13.93 1.99 12.76
CA MET A 270 15.22 2.44 12.24
C MET A 270 16.05 3.15 13.31
N LEU A 271 15.48 4.14 14.00
CA LEU A 271 16.19 4.93 15.02
C LEU A 271 16.57 4.10 16.26
N ALA A 272 15.74 3.15 16.64
CA ALA A 272 16.01 2.22 17.74
C ALA A 272 17.02 1.13 17.39
N GLY A 273 17.44 1.02 16.12
CA GLY A 273 18.42 0.01 15.68
C GLY A 273 17.83 -1.40 15.58
N ILE A 274 16.52 -1.53 15.35
CA ILE A 274 15.85 -2.82 15.20
C ILE A 274 16.27 -3.46 13.87
N SER A 275 16.49 -4.78 13.88
CA SER A 275 16.81 -5.55 12.67
C SER A 275 15.75 -5.35 11.60
N PRO A 276 16.14 -4.95 10.36
CA PRO A 276 15.20 -4.76 9.27
C PRO A 276 14.38 -6.01 8.95
N SER A 277 14.98 -7.20 9.05
CA SER A 277 14.24 -8.45 8.82
C SER A 277 13.09 -8.63 9.81
N GLN A 278 13.30 -8.32 11.09
CA GLN A 278 12.26 -8.52 12.11
C GLN A 278 11.08 -7.57 11.94
N ILE A 279 11.34 -6.31 11.54
CA ILE A 279 10.23 -5.38 11.28
C ILE A 279 9.51 -5.71 9.97
N CYS A 280 10.21 -6.21 8.95
CA CYS A 280 9.61 -6.72 7.71
C CYS A 280 8.71 -7.93 8.00
N ASP A 281 9.20 -8.90 8.77
CA ASP A 281 8.43 -10.08 9.16
C ASP A 281 7.18 -9.69 9.95
N TRP A 282 7.31 -8.72 10.86
CA TRP A 282 6.17 -8.22 11.61
C TRP A 282 5.14 -7.55 10.70
N TYR A 283 5.55 -6.67 9.78
CA TYR A 283 4.62 -6.02 8.84
C TYR A 283 3.92 -7.05 7.94
N LEU A 284 4.66 -8.02 7.46
CA LEU A 284 4.09 -9.09 6.62
C LEU A 284 3.04 -9.92 7.38
N ALA A 285 3.25 -10.11 8.69
CA ALA A 285 2.36 -10.93 9.51
C ALA A 285 1.08 -10.20 9.94
N VAL A 286 1.11 -8.85 10.13
CA VAL A 286 0.04 -8.16 10.85
C VAL A 286 -0.90 -7.32 9.98
N TYR A 287 -0.51 -6.98 8.73
CA TYR A 287 -1.34 -6.16 7.86
C TYR A 287 -2.09 -6.97 6.82
N ILE A 288 -3.37 -6.71 6.66
CA ILE A 288 -4.24 -7.43 5.72
C ILE A 288 -3.84 -7.23 4.24
N ASP A 289 -3.21 -6.12 3.93
CA ASP A 289 -2.75 -5.79 2.58
C ASP A 289 -1.29 -6.19 2.31
N ALA A 290 -0.64 -6.84 3.28
CA ALA A 290 0.76 -7.22 3.17
C ALA A 290 0.97 -8.43 2.25
N TYR A 291 1.85 -8.24 1.28
CA TYR A 291 2.46 -9.24 0.44
C TYR A 291 3.95 -8.92 0.33
N GLU A 292 4.82 -9.91 0.22
CA GLU A 292 6.27 -9.67 0.23
C GLU A 292 6.72 -8.62 -0.80
N TRP A 293 6.11 -8.62 -1.98
CA TRP A 293 6.47 -7.68 -3.05
C TRP A 293 6.15 -6.22 -2.74
N VAL A 294 5.12 -5.94 -1.95
CA VAL A 294 4.73 -4.57 -1.57
C VAL A 294 5.32 -4.18 -0.23
N GLU A 295 5.32 -5.11 0.73
CA GLU A 295 5.77 -4.85 2.09
C GLU A 295 7.29 -4.62 2.12
N LEU A 296 8.07 -5.52 1.53
CA LEU A 296 9.52 -5.51 1.65
C LEU A 296 10.17 -4.22 1.15
N PRO A 297 9.92 -3.68 -0.07
CA PRO A 297 10.54 -2.43 -0.48
C PRO A 297 10.00 -1.21 0.26
N ASN A 298 8.75 -1.22 0.71
CA ASN A 298 8.22 -0.15 1.53
C ASN A 298 8.88 -0.11 2.91
N THR A 299 9.12 -1.26 3.53
CA THR A 299 9.73 -1.34 4.85
C THR A 299 11.24 -1.15 4.80
N LEU A 300 11.96 -1.96 4.00
CA LEU A 300 13.42 -1.82 3.87
C LEU A 300 13.84 -0.49 3.24
N GLY A 301 13.17 -0.10 2.15
CA GLY A 301 13.56 1.06 1.39
C GLY A 301 13.02 2.37 1.95
N MET A 302 11.71 2.43 2.19
CA MET A 302 11.08 3.68 2.56
C MET A 302 11.09 3.92 4.07
N ALA A 303 10.64 2.94 4.88
CA ALA A 303 10.47 3.13 6.31
C ALA A 303 11.79 3.11 7.09
N THR A 304 12.68 2.16 6.80
CA THR A 304 13.93 1.96 7.55
C THR A 304 15.19 2.38 6.81
N PHE A 305 15.08 2.78 5.52
CA PHE A 305 16.22 3.12 4.67
C PHE A 305 17.32 2.04 4.65
N SER A 306 16.95 0.81 4.89
CA SER A 306 17.90 -0.31 4.99
C SER A 306 18.44 -0.75 3.64
N ASP A 307 17.81 -0.32 2.54
CA ASP A 307 18.27 -0.54 1.17
C ASP A 307 19.36 0.45 0.71
N GLY A 308 19.72 1.42 1.56
CA GLY A 308 20.78 2.40 1.27
C GLY A 308 20.43 3.39 0.15
N GLY A 309 19.14 3.55 -0.17
CA GLY A 309 18.68 4.58 -1.10
C GLY A 309 18.19 4.08 -2.47
N ILE A 310 17.81 2.82 -2.57
CA ILE A 310 17.20 2.26 -3.80
C ILE A 310 15.78 2.83 -4.00
N VAL A 311 14.95 2.85 -2.95
CA VAL A 311 13.58 3.40 -2.98
C VAL A 311 13.56 4.85 -2.58
N GLY A 312 14.06 5.19 -1.41
CA GLY A 312 14.09 6.56 -0.88
C GLY A 312 15.46 7.20 -1.05
N SER A 313 15.54 8.48 -1.42
CA SER A 313 16.82 9.17 -1.61
C SER A 313 17.54 9.50 -0.30
N LYS A 314 16.84 9.48 0.84
CA LYS A 314 17.35 9.74 2.21
C LYS A 314 16.40 9.16 3.25
N PRO A 315 16.90 8.88 4.48
CA PRO A 315 16.03 8.48 5.58
C PRO A 315 15.01 9.57 5.94
N TYR A 316 13.80 9.19 6.29
CA TYR A 316 12.76 10.14 6.72
C TYR A 316 13.17 10.88 8.02
N ALA A 317 13.89 10.24 8.92
CA ALA A 317 14.42 10.89 10.13
C ALA A 317 15.42 12.03 9.84
N ALA A 318 15.95 12.13 8.62
CA ALA A 318 16.88 13.15 8.18
C ALA A 318 16.22 14.30 7.38
N SER A 319 14.89 14.34 7.34
CA SER A 319 14.13 15.33 6.56
C SER A 319 13.70 16.53 7.38
#